data_32a43414641ac15554b338f92258b2d5
#
_entry.id   32a43414641ac15554b338f92258b2d5
#
_cell.length_a   1.000
_cell.length_b   1.000
_cell.length_c   1.000
_cell.angle_alpha   90.00
_cell.angle_beta   90.00
_cell.angle_gamma   90.00
#
_symmetry.space_group_name_H-M   'P 1'
#
loop_
_entity.id
_entity.type
_entity.pdbx_description
1 polymer ?
#
loop_
_entity_poly.entity_id
_entity_poly.type
_entity_poly.pdbx_seq_one_letter_code
_entity_poly.pdbx_strand_id
1 'polypeptide(L)'
;LTANERAAIFEAVWQTVNDKYFDPTFGGVDWQAIGDEYRQELAAVDNDYAFWFEVLNPMLFELGVSHIAALPAELTNELEHMTFATGSLGVDVRLLVDELVITRIIAGSPADKAGLRPGFVIDSVDGRTVEDIAAEGLQTPPYNERHQQGKLAGDMRAMMFGEIGQHVVIEYLDANDQPGQAVLQFAPRISAVCGQIDPAMPPACAEVEFRRLADGIGYLRFSGFLEPALDSVLAAIDELHDAPAMIIDLRGNPGGTFPVRKAIASKLVGKPKPFIRYQLRTGLEETYLDPVPDVYAGEVVILVDELSESSSEEFTGSLQSLGRATIVGSQTPGSCLVMNTELLPNDALLVYPYGQSQTPDGRILEGNGVIPDIEVFLDRQQLLQGMDAQLRAAIDYLLETEK
;
A
#
# COMPACT_ATOMS: atom_id res chain seq x y z
N LEU A 1 17.48 24.03 10.30
CA LEU A 1 18.45 24.23 9.20
C LEU A 1 18.81 25.71 9.06
N THR A 2 20.06 26.01 8.69
CA THR A 2 20.45 27.33 8.24
C THR A 2 20.02 27.56 6.79
N ALA A 3 20.00 28.82 6.31
CA ALA A 3 19.68 29.11 4.91
C ALA A 3 20.63 28.41 3.91
N ASN A 4 21.91 28.26 4.27
CA ASN A 4 22.88 27.55 3.42
C ASN A 4 22.62 26.03 3.39
N GLU A 5 22.20 25.44 4.49
CA GLU A 5 21.83 24.01 4.53
C GLU A 5 20.59 23.75 3.73
N ARG A 6 19.54 24.59 3.86
CA ARG A 6 18.34 24.50 3.02
C ARG A 6 18.66 24.59 1.53
N ALA A 7 19.51 25.56 1.15
CA ALA A 7 19.94 25.69 -0.24
C ALA A 7 20.74 24.44 -0.73
N ALA A 8 21.61 23.90 0.09
CA ALA A 8 22.37 22.70 -0.28
C ALA A 8 21.46 21.45 -0.45
N ILE A 9 20.47 21.29 0.43
CA ILE A 9 19.49 20.19 0.32
C ILE A 9 18.63 20.37 -0.95
N PHE A 10 18.14 21.59 -1.20
CA PHE A 10 17.34 21.89 -2.38
C PHE A 10 18.08 21.54 -3.67
N GLU A 11 19.34 21.99 -3.81
CA GLU A 11 20.12 21.70 -5.02
C GLU A 11 20.44 20.21 -5.16
N ALA A 12 20.71 19.51 -4.03
CA ALA A 12 20.93 18.06 -4.06
C ALA A 12 19.69 17.32 -4.56
N VAL A 13 18.50 17.70 -4.08
CA VAL A 13 17.22 17.12 -4.49
C VAL A 13 16.94 17.41 -5.97
N TRP A 14 16.99 18.69 -6.36
CA TRP A 14 16.73 19.09 -7.74
C TRP A 14 17.67 18.40 -8.73
N GLN A 15 18.98 18.35 -8.43
CA GLN A 15 19.98 17.72 -9.27
C GLN A 15 19.81 16.21 -9.35
N THR A 16 19.49 15.52 -8.22
CA THR A 16 19.27 14.08 -8.21
C THR A 16 18.08 13.71 -9.10
N VAL A 17 16.98 14.44 -8.99
CA VAL A 17 15.81 14.22 -9.86
C VAL A 17 16.16 14.52 -11.32
N ASN A 18 16.83 15.64 -11.59
CA ASN A 18 17.27 16.00 -12.96
C ASN A 18 18.06 14.87 -13.63
N ASP A 19 18.96 14.24 -12.89
CA ASP A 19 19.91 13.27 -13.45
C ASP A 19 19.38 11.83 -13.45
N LYS A 20 18.51 11.47 -12.48
CA LYS A 20 18.15 10.09 -12.19
C LYS A 20 16.68 9.74 -12.41
N TYR A 21 15.79 10.73 -12.55
CA TYR A 21 14.38 10.49 -12.86
C TYR A 21 14.24 9.66 -14.14
N PHE A 22 13.34 8.69 -14.16
CA PHE A 22 13.27 7.68 -15.25
C PHE A 22 12.94 8.27 -16.62
N ASP A 23 12.13 9.32 -16.68
CA ASP A 23 11.76 10.01 -17.92
C ASP A 23 12.60 11.30 -18.10
N PRO A 24 13.56 11.34 -19.03
CA PRO A 24 14.38 12.52 -19.27
C PRO A 24 13.59 13.72 -19.82
N THR A 25 12.33 13.51 -20.20
CA THR A 25 11.43 14.60 -20.65
C THR A 25 10.53 15.11 -19.54
N PHE A 26 10.58 14.51 -18.34
CA PHE A 26 9.77 14.85 -17.17
C PHE A 26 8.25 14.87 -17.45
N GLY A 27 7.76 14.00 -18.35
CA GLY A 27 6.36 14.03 -18.78
C GLY A 27 5.95 15.30 -19.55
N GLY A 28 6.93 16.07 -20.03
CA GLY A 28 6.72 17.36 -20.69
C GLY A 28 6.77 18.57 -19.76
N VAL A 29 7.05 18.37 -18.48
CA VAL A 29 7.27 19.43 -17.48
C VAL A 29 8.64 20.06 -17.70
N ASP A 30 8.72 21.41 -17.68
CA ASP A 30 9.98 22.13 -17.73
C ASP A 30 10.65 22.14 -16.35
N TRP A 31 11.36 21.05 -16.04
CA TRP A 31 12.02 20.85 -14.74
C TRP A 31 13.04 21.94 -14.40
N GLN A 32 13.68 22.55 -15.43
CA GLN A 32 14.59 23.66 -15.23
C GLN A 32 13.84 24.93 -14.78
N ALA A 33 12.74 25.25 -15.45
CA ALA A 33 11.91 26.43 -15.10
C ALA A 33 11.32 26.28 -13.70
N ILE A 34 10.82 25.08 -13.32
CA ILE A 34 10.35 24.77 -11.97
C ILE A 34 11.47 24.98 -10.94
N GLY A 35 12.65 24.44 -11.18
CA GLY A 35 13.78 24.65 -10.27
C GLY A 35 14.12 26.14 -10.07
N ASP A 36 14.05 26.94 -11.13
CA ASP A 36 14.33 28.39 -11.06
C ASP A 36 13.24 29.16 -10.31
N GLU A 37 11.98 28.77 -10.42
CA GLU A 37 10.84 29.32 -9.68
C GLU A 37 10.99 29.03 -8.18
N TYR A 38 11.11 27.77 -7.80
CA TYR A 38 11.21 27.37 -6.39
C TYR A 38 12.50 27.83 -5.68
N ARG A 39 13.59 28.10 -6.43
CA ARG A 39 14.77 28.79 -5.87
C ARG A 39 14.48 30.23 -5.44
N GLN A 40 13.57 30.91 -6.14
CA GLN A 40 13.15 32.26 -5.74
C GLN A 40 12.29 32.20 -4.47
N GLU A 41 11.39 31.23 -4.38
CA GLU A 41 10.59 31.03 -3.18
C GLU A 41 11.46 30.65 -1.97
N LEU A 42 12.43 29.73 -2.16
CA LEU A 42 13.39 29.35 -1.14
C LEU A 42 14.11 30.54 -0.49
N ALA A 43 14.40 31.58 -1.25
CA ALA A 43 15.07 32.78 -0.74
C ALA A 43 14.25 33.55 0.32
N ALA A 44 12.93 33.35 0.37
CA ALA A 44 12.03 33.98 1.33
C ALA A 44 11.74 33.10 2.57
N VAL A 45 12.19 31.84 2.57
CA VAL A 45 11.90 30.87 3.63
C VAL A 45 12.82 31.06 4.84
N ASP A 46 12.24 31.20 6.02
CA ASP A 46 12.95 31.43 7.28
C ASP A 46 12.87 30.27 8.29
N ASN A 47 12.04 29.24 8.02
CA ASN A 47 11.83 28.09 8.89
C ASN A 47 11.84 26.76 8.13
N ASP A 48 12.04 25.65 8.85
CA ASP A 48 12.21 24.34 8.26
C ASP A 48 10.88 23.74 7.78
N TYR A 49 9.76 24.05 8.45
CA TYR A 49 8.44 23.58 8.01
C TYR A 49 8.11 24.12 6.60
N ALA A 50 8.23 25.44 6.40
CA ALA A 50 8.01 26.05 5.10
C ALA A 50 8.98 25.51 4.03
N PHE A 51 10.25 25.27 4.40
CA PHE A 51 11.22 24.68 3.49
C PHE A 51 10.77 23.30 2.97
N TRP A 52 10.40 22.40 3.87
CA TRP A 52 10.03 21.03 3.48
C TRP A 52 8.65 20.95 2.82
N PHE A 53 7.65 21.65 3.37
CA PHE A 53 6.24 21.44 3.01
C PHE A 53 5.63 22.52 2.13
N GLU A 54 6.26 23.69 1.99
CA GLU A 54 5.76 24.78 1.13
C GLU A 54 6.67 25.03 -0.08
N VAL A 55 7.93 24.53 -0.08
CA VAL A 55 8.87 24.72 -1.19
C VAL A 55 9.35 23.39 -1.77
N LEU A 56 10.05 22.56 -0.99
CA LEU A 56 10.80 21.43 -1.54
C LEU A 56 9.86 20.31 -2.07
N ASN A 57 8.91 19.87 -1.26
CA ASN A 57 7.97 18.84 -1.69
C ASN A 57 6.97 19.35 -2.75
N PRO A 58 6.40 20.57 -2.66
CA PRO A 58 5.62 21.12 -3.77
C PRO A 58 6.38 21.15 -5.10
N MET A 59 7.66 21.53 -5.12
CA MET A 59 8.50 21.42 -6.32
C MET A 59 8.52 19.99 -6.90
N LEU A 60 8.67 18.97 -6.05
CA LEU A 60 8.67 17.57 -6.48
C LEU A 60 7.30 17.13 -7.02
N PHE A 61 6.22 17.63 -6.41
CA PHE A 61 4.85 17.26 -6.80
C PHE A 61 4.41 17.86 -8.14
N GLU A 62 5.12 18.87 -8.67
CA GLU A 62 4.90 19.37 -10.04
C GLU A 62 5.08 18.27 -11.11
N LEU A 63 5.80 17.20 -10.79
CA LEU A 63 5.94 16.03 -11.68
C LEU A 63 4.65 15.21 -11.79
N GLY A 64 3.70 15.35 -10.88
CA GLY A 64 2.40 14.69 -10.92
C GLY A 64 2.46 13.16 -10.86
N VAL A 65 3.42 12.59 -10.11
CA VAL A 65 3.67 11.14 -10.04
C VAL A 65 3.76 10.65 -8.60
N SER A 66 3.60 9.32 -8.43
CA SER A 66 3.78 8.66 -7.14
C SER A 66 5.27 8.49 -6.75
N HIS A 67 5.52 8.03 -5.52
CA HIS A 67 6.85 7.61 -5.05
C HIS A 67 7.92 8.70 -5.16
N ILE A 68 7.53 9.97 -4.96
CA ILE A 68 8.45 11.09 -4.92
C ILE A 68 8.19 11.97 -3.70
N ALA A 69 9.19 12.11 -2.83
CA ALA A 69 9.14 12.99 -1.67
C ALA A 69 10.52 13.22 -1.07
N ALA A 70 10.73 14.36 -0.43
CA ALA A 70 11.88 14.63 0.41
C ALA A 70 11.44 14.70 1.88
N LEU A 71 12.07 13.91 2.74
CA LEU A 71 11.68 13.70 4.12
C LEU A 71 12.78 14.20 5.05
N PRO A 72 12.49 15.11 6.00
CA PRO A 72 13.45 15.48 7.03
C PRO A 72 13.80 14.27 7.92
N ALA A 73 14.98 14.25 8.50
CA ALA A 73 15.47 13.13 9.33
C ALA A 73 14.52 12.80 10.50
N GLU A 74 13.91 13.80 11.11
CA GLU A 74 12.95 13.63 12.20
C GLU A 74 11.71 12.86 11.73
N LEU A 75 11.19 13.21 10.56
CA LEU A 75 10.00 12.56 9.99
C LEU A 75 10.31 11.15 9.48
N THR A 76 11.52 10.91 9.02
CA THR A 76 11.97 9.56 8.63
C THR A 76 11.89 8.62 9.84
N ASN A 77 12.33 9.07 11.01
CA ASN A 77 12.21 8.32 12.25
C ASN A 77 10.73 8.09 12.67
N GLU A 78 9.87 9.10 12.49
CA GLU A 78 8.43 8.95 12.79
C GLU A 78 7.72 8.00 11.82
N LEU A 79 8.02 8.08 10.52
CA LEU A 79 7.51 7.15 9.51
C LEU A 79 8.01 5.73 9.74
N GLU A 80 9.25 5.55 10.23
CA GLU A 80 9.75 4.27 10.69
C GLU A 80 8.86 3.71 11.81
N HIS A 81 8.48 4.52 12.78
CA HIS A 81 7.56 4.11 13.84
C HIS A 81 6.16 3.77 13.30
N MET A 82 5.63 4.52 12.35
CA MET A 82 4.31 4.28 11.77
C MET A 82 4.28 3.09 10.79
N THR A 83 5.26 2.99 9.90
CA THR A 83 5.33 1.93 8.87
C THR A 83 5.75 0.60 9.49
N PHE A 84 6.57 0.64 10.53
CA PHE A 84 7.11 -0.54 11.21
C PHE A 84 6.53 -0.75 12.62
N ALA A 85 5.45 -0.05 12.97
CA ALA A 85 4.78 -0.24 14.25
C ALA A 85 4.55 -1.72 14.54
N THR A 86 5.06 -2.17 15.66
CA THR A 86 5.00 -3.59 16.06
C THR A 86 3.68 -3.96 16.71
N GLY A 87 2.88 -2.95 17.13
CA GLY A 87 1.58 -3.08 17.75
C GLY A 87 0.43 -2.79 16.78
N SER A 88 -0.71 -3.44 17.02
CA SER A 88 -1.95 -3.25 16.26
C SER A 88 -3.16 -3.35 17.17
N LEU A 89 -4.24 -2.68 16.79
CA LEU A 89 -5.58 -2.89 17.38
C LEU A 89 -6.26 -4.13 16.81
N GLY A 90 -5.78 -4.67 15.69
CA GLY A 90 -6.37 -5.80 14.98
C GLY A 90 -7.64 -5.45 14.23
N VAL A 91 -7.64 -4.27 13.62
CA VAL A 91 -8.76 -3.70 12.85
C VAL A 91 -8.27 -3.33 11.45
N ASP A 92 -9.01 -3.73 10.43
CA ASP A 92 -8.93 -3.11 9.11
C ASP A 92 -10.10 -2.14 8.93
N VAL A 93 -9.81 -0.96 8.39
CA VAL A 93 -10.79 0.10 8.15
C VAL A 93 -10.75 0.54 6.69
N ARG A 94 -11.88 1.02 6.17
CA ARG A 94 -11.99 1.63 4.84
C ARG A 94 -12.92 2.83 4.89
N LEU A 95 -12.65 3.79 4.03
CA LEU A 95 -13.55 4.90 3.81
C LEU A 95 -14.65 4.41 2.84
N LEU A 96 -15.85 4.17 3.37
CA LEU A 96 -17.03 3.79 2.58
C LEU A 96 -17.95 5.01 2.48
N VAL A 97 -18.06 5.57 1.29
CA VAL A 97 -18.67 6.87 1.05
C VAL A 97 -17.88 7.93 1.85
N ASP A 98 -18.40 8.44 2.96
CA ASP A 98 -17.73 9.43 3.81
C ASP A 98 -17.53 8.90 5.25
N GLU A 99 -17.74 7.60 5.48
CA GLU A 99 -17.64 6.96 6.79
C GLU A 99 -16.39 6.07 6.89
N LEU A 100 -15.63 6.19 7.97
CA LEU A 100 -14.52 5.26 8.28
C LEU A 100 -15.08 3.98 8.89
N VAL A 101 -15.33 2.98 8.07
CA VAL A 101 -16.00 1.74 8.46
C VAL A 101 -14.99 0.65 8.79
N ILE A 102 -15.23 -0.05 9.91
CA ILE A 102 -14.51 -1.28 10.24
C ILE A 102 -14.92 -2.36 9.24
N THR A 103 -13.99 -2.87 8.47
CA THR A 103 -14.25 -3.91 7.46
C THR A 103 -13.84 -5.30 7.91
N ARG A 104 -12.87 -5.38 8.84
CA ARG A 104 -12.39 -6.66 9.37
C ARG A 104 -11.90 -6.49 10.81
N ILE A 105 -12.15 -7.50 11.64
CA ILE A 105 -11.59 -7.64 12.99
C ILE A 105 -10.77 -8.94 13.05
N ILE A 106 -9.57 -8.86 13.60
CA ILE A 106 -8.73 -10.03 13.86
C ILE A 106 -9.16 -10.67 15.18
N ALA A 107 -9.53 -11.93 15.14
CA ALA A 107 -9.97 -12.65 16.33
C ALA A 107 -8.90 -12.65 17.44
N GLY A 108 -9.31 -12.35 18.67
CA GLY A 108 -8.43 -12.25 19.83
C GLY A 108 -7.66 -10.95 19.96
N SER A 109 -7.81 -10.02 19.02
CA SER A 109 -7.19 -8.70 19.03
C SER A 109 -7.76 -7.80 20.14
N PRO A 110 -7.14 -6.65 20.44
CA PRO A 110 -7.72 -5.63 21.32
C PRO A 110 -9.13 -5.19 20.91
N ALA A 111 -9.34 -4.95 19.61
CA ALA A 111 -10.64 -4.54 19.08
C ALA A 111 -11.72 -5.62 19.23
N ASP A 112 -11.37 -6.91 18.97
CA ASP A 112 -12.29 -8.03 19.17
C ASP A 112 -12.72 -8.16 20.65
N LYS A 113 -11.76 -8.05 21.56
CA LYS A 113 -12.02 -8.09 23.02
C LYS A 113 -12.87 -6.93 23.50
N ALA A 114 -12.75 -5.77 22.86
CA ALA A 114 -13.58 -4.60 23.17
C ALA A 114 -14.99 -4.69 22.57
N GLY A 115 -15.26 -5.69 21.73
CA GLY A 115 -16.57 -5.89 21.11
C GLY A 115 -16.83 -5.09 19.86
N LEU A 116 -15.80 -4.48 19.27
CA LEU A 116 -15.94 -3.85 17.95
C LEU A 116 -16.27 -4.91 16.90
N ARG A 117 -16.98 -4.51 15.83
CA ARG A 117 -17.46 -5.42 14.79
C ARG A 117 -17.32 -4.80 13.40
N PRO A 118 -17.19 -5.61 12.34
CA PRO A 118 -17.36 -5.12 10.97
C PRO A 118 -18.69 -4.41 10.79
N GLY A 119 -18.66 -3.29 10.07
CA GLY A 119 -19.81 -2.40 9.86
C GLY A 119 -19.98 -1.30 10.91
N PHE A 120 -19.22 -1.31 12.03
CA PHE A 120 -19.16 -0.17 12.93
C PHE A 120 -18.39 0.97 12.25
N VAL A 121 -18.78 2.22 12.54
CA VAL A 121 -18.13 3.43 12.02
C VAL A 121 -17.21 3.98 13.07
N ILE A 122 -15.98 4.27 12.76
CA ILE A 122 -15.06 5.01 13.62
C ILE A 122 -15.33 6.50 13.40
N ASP A 123 -15.69 7.19 14.44
CA ASP A 123 -15.97 8.62 14.47
C ASP A 123 -14.70 9.43 14.76
N SER A 124 -13.93 8.99 15.77
CA SER A 124 -12.65 9.60 16.08
C SER A 124 -11.63 8.61 16.67
N VAL A 125 -10.35 8.94 16.56
CA VAL A 125 -9.21 8.25 17.17
C VAL A 125 -8.41 9.27 17.96
N ASP A 126 -8.35 9.11 19.30
CA ASP A 126 -7.76 10.08 20.24
C ASP A 126 -8.29 11.53 20.02
N GLY A 127 -9.58 11.65 19.70
CA GLY A 127 -10.26 12.91 19.45
C GLY A 127 -10.00 13.53 18.08
N ARG A 128 -9.25 12.87 17.20
CA ARG A 128 -9.08 13.28 15.79
C ARG A 128 -10.15 12.63 14.94
N THR A 129 -10.96 13.45 14.30
CA THR A 129 -12.03 12.98 13.39
C THR A 129 -11.51 12.64 12.00
N VAL A 130 -12.36 11.99 11.20
CA VAL A 130 -12.08 11.73 9.77
C VAL A 130 -11.87 13.04 9.01
N GLU A 131 -12.65 14.08 9.34
CA GLU A 131 -12.52 15.40 8.73
C GLU A 131 -11.18 16.07 9.05
N ASP A 132 -10.69 15.93 10.31
CA ASP A 132 -9.38 16.47 10.71
C ASP A 132 -8.26 15.81 9.89
N ILE A 133 -8.30 14.49 9.75
CA ILE A 133 -7.30 13.72 8.98
C ILE A 133 -7.37 14.08 7.49
N ALA A 134 -8.59 14.19 6.95
CA ALA A 134 -8.79 14.58 5.56
C ALA A 134 -8.26 15.99 5.29
N ALA A 135 -8.48 16.93 6.20
CA ALA A 135 -7.99 18.30 6.07
C ALA A 135 -6.44 18.39 6.06
N GLU A 136 -5.78 17.55 6.87
CA GLU A 136 -4.32 17.44 6.88
C GLU A 136 -3.79 16.77 5.61
N GLY A 137 -4.43 15.70 5.14
CA GLY A 137 -4.05 14.95 3.95
C GLY A 137 -4.20 15.74 2.65
N LEU A 138 -5.13 16.68 2.59
CA LEU A 138 -5.37 17.54 1.43
C LEU A 138 -4.24 18.57 1.17
N GLN A 139 -3.30 18.75 2.09
CA GLN A 139 -2.16 19.66 1.89
C GLN A 139 -1.11 19.13 0.91
N THR A 140 -1.17 17.85 0.55
CA THR A 140 -0.32 17.26 -0.50
C THR A 140 -1.13 17.26 -1.80
N PRO A 141 -0.74 17.97 -2.86
CA PRO A 141 -1.50 17.97 -4.12
C PRO A 141 -1.62 16.53 -4.65
N PRO A 142 -2.85 16.05 -4.92
CA PRO A 142 -3.03 14.74 -5.51
C PRO A 142 -2.61 14.79 -6.97
N TYR A 143 -1.84 13.83 -7.43
CA TYR A 143 -1.61 13.67 -8.86
C TYR A 143 -2.79 12.97 -9.56
N ASN A 144 -3.66 12.28 -8.83
CA ASN A 144 -4.99 11.89 -9.31
C ASN A 144 -5.95 11.63 -8.12
N GLU A 145 -7.24 11.65 -8.40
CA GLU A 145 -8.29 11.53 -7.39
C GLU A 145 -8.25 10.17 -6.64
N ARG A 146 -7.96 9.07 -7.35
CA ARG A 146 -7.85 7.73 -6.72
C ARG A 146 -6.65 7.63 -5.78
N HIS A 147 -5.51 8.19 -6.16
CA HIS A 147 -4.36 8.23 -5.27
C HIS A 147 -4.67 9.04 -4.00
N GLN A 148 -5.39 10.15 -4.12
CA GLN A 148 -5.82 10.94 -2.97
C GLN A 148 -6.73 10.12 -2.03
N GLN A 149 -7.68 9.37 -2.60
CA GLN A 149 -8.56 8.47 -1.83
C GLN A 149 -7.76 7.36 -1.15
N GLY A 150 -6.83 6.71 -1.87
CA GLY A 150 -5.94 5.70 -1.32
C GLY A 150 -5.06 6.24 -0.19
N LYS A 151 -4.46 7.42 -0.40
CA LYS A 151 -3.66 8.09 0.63
C LYS A 151 -4.47 8.37 1.89
N LEU A 152 -5.66 8.95 1.76
CA LEU A 152 -6.53 9.25 2.89
C LEU A 152 -6.93 7.96 3.64
N ALA A 153 -7.30 6.91 2.91
CA ALA A 153 -7.62 5.61 3.51
C ALA A 153 -6.38 4.99 4.20
N GLY A 154 -5.20 5.18 3.64
CA GLY A 154 -3.92 4.77 4.24
C GLY A 154 -3.61 5.50 5.53
N ASP A 155 -3.75 6.83 5.56
CA ASP A 155 -3.54 7.68 6.73
C ASP A 155 -4.50 7.27 7.88
N MET A 156 -5.77 7.03 7.57
CA MET A 156 -6.76 6.54 8.53
C MET A 156 -6.41 5.14 9.05
N ARG A 157 -5.99 4.25 8.17
CA ARG A 157 -5.58 2.89 8.55
C ARG A 157 -4.32 2.91 9.43
N ALA A 158 -3.38 3.83 9.19
CA ALA A 158 -2.15 3.96 9.99
C ALA A 158 -2.44 4.21 11.47
N MET A 159 -3.55 4.88 11.81
CA MET A 159 -3.98 5.10 13.19
C MET A 159 -4.36 3.80 13.95
N MET A 160 -4.54 2.69 13.22
CA MET A 160 -4.82 1.37 13.82
C MET A 160 -3.54 0.63 14.25
N PHE A 161 -2.38 1.26 14.06
CA PHE A 161 -1.06 0.75 14.45
C PHE A 161 -0.35 1.72 15.39
N GLY A 162 0.49 1.20 16.28
CA GLY A 162 1.23 2.02 17.25
C GLY A 162 2.20 1.20 18.09
N GLU A 163 2.77 1.81 19.10
CA GLU A 163 3.69 1.13 20.02
C GLU A 163 2.95 0.16 20.95
N ILE A 164 3.50 -1.04 21.13
CA ILE A 164 2.93 -2.03 22.04
C ILE A 164 2.82 -1.43 23.46
N GLY A 165 1.63 -1.50 24.02
CA GLY A 165 1.33 -0.99 25.35
C GLY A 165 0.80 0.45 25.38
N GLN A 166 0.93 1.21 24.30
CA GLN A 166 0.29 2.53 24.18
C GLN A 166 -1.24 2.36 24.12
N HIS A 167 -1.95 3.30 24.78
CA HIS A 167 -3.41 3.34 24.75
C HIS A 167 -3.90 4.32 23.70
N VAL A 168 -5.06 4.02 23.16
CA VAL A 168 -5.78 4.85 22.21
C VAL A 168 -7.27 4.82 22.51
N VAL A 169 -7.94 5.93 22.35
CA VAL A 169 -9.39 6.07 22.53
C VAL A 169 -10.05 6.04 21.15
N ILE A 170 -10.94 5.09 20.93
CA ILE A 170 -11.77 5.00 19.72
C ILE A 170 -13.18 5.39 20.07
N GLU A 171 -13.72 6.43 19.44
CA GLU A 171 -15.14 6.74 19.44
C GLU A 171 -15.75 6.17 18.17
N TYR A 172 -16.93 5.56 18.29
CA TYR A 172 -17.54 4.82 17.18
C TYR A 172 -19.07 4.85 17.24
N LEU A 173 -19.69 4.57 16.09
CA LEU A 173 -21.10 4.25 15.98
C LEU A 173 -21.28 2.73 15.83
N ASP A 174 -22.16 2.14 16.62
CA ASP A 174 -22.45 0.71 16.58
C ASP A 174 -23.39 0.32 15.41
N ALA A 175 -23.88 -0.93 15.40
CA ALA A 175 -24.81 -1.43 14.39
C ALA A 175 -26.17 -0.70 14.34
N ASN A 176 -26.52 0.09 15.35
CA ASN A 176 -27.75 0.85 15.45
C ASN A 176 -27.48 2.37 15.40
N ASP A 177 -26.30 2.77 14.94
CA ASP A 177 -25.81 4.15 14.92
C ASP A 177 -25.80 4.81 16.31
N GLN A 178 -25.65 3.99 17.38
CA GLN A 178 -25.52 4.52 18.73
C GLN A 178 -24.04 4.80 19.03
N PRO A 179 -23.72 5.98 19.59
CA PRO A 179 -22.34 6.31 19.94
C PRO A 179 -21.81 5.41 21.05
N GLY A 180 -20.60 4.95 20.87
CA GLY A 180 -19.83 4.17 21.84
C GLY A 180 -18.40 4.67 21.93
N GLN A 181 -17.71 4.28 23.00
CA GLN A 181 -16.30 4.58 23.18
C GLN A 181 -15.57 3.33 23.70
N ALA A 182 -14.39 3.08 23.18
CA ALA A 182 -13.50 2.01 23.62
C ALA A 182 -12.10 2.57 23.89
N VAL A 183 -11.53 2.25 25.05
CA VAL A 183 -10.11 2.48 25.34
C VAL A 183 -9.37 1.20 25.04
N LEU A 184 -8.54 1.22 23.99
CA LEU A 184 -7.79 0.08 23.51
C LEU A 184 -6.30 0.24 23.81
N GLN A 185 -5.58 -0.87 23.86
CA GLN A 185 -4.14 -0.88 24.01
C GLN A 185 -3.54 -1.62 22.81
N PHE A 186 -2.57 -1.02 22.12
CA PHE A 186 -1.87 -1.70 21.04
C PHE A 186 -1.17 -2.96 21.56
N ALA A 187 -1.38 -4.07 20.87
CA ALA A 187 -0.83 -5.37 21.20
C ALA A 187 0.02 -5.90 20.03
N PRO A 188 0.90 -6.89 20.28
CA PRO A 188 1.63 -7.53 19.19
C PRO A 188 0.71 -7.97 18.07
N ARG A 189 1.12 -7.75 16.84
CA ARG A 189 0.35 -8.12 15.64
C ARG A 189 0.18 -9.63 15.56
N ILE A 190 -1.06 -10.08 15.45
CA ILE A 190 -1.40 -11.51 15.37
C ILE A 190 -1.00 -12.03 13.99
N SER A 191 -0.37 -13.20 13.94
CA SER A 191 0.13 -13.86 12.71
C SER A 191 1.15 -13.02 11.93
N ALA A 192 1.81 -12.04 12.57
CA ALA A 192 2.86 -11.27 11.95
C ALA A 192 4.19 -12.02 11.94
N VAL A 193 4.87 -11.94 10.80
CA VAL A 193 6.26 -12.36 10.64
C VAL A 193 7.10 -11.10 10.46
N CYS A 194 8.04 -10.89 11.36
CA CYS A 194 8.86 -9.69 11.40
C CYS A 194 10.32 -10.03 11.16
N GLY A 195 11.05 -9.15 10.51
CA GLY A 195 12.47 -9.29 10.31
C GLY A 195 13.11 -8.04 9.71
N GLN A 196 14.41 -8.01 9.73
CA GLN A 196 15.21 -6.93 9.17
C GLN A 196 15.21 -7.04 7.65
N ILE A 197 14.80 -5.98 6.95
CA ILE A 197 14.91 -5.87 5.49
C ILE A 197 16.19 -5.10 5.14
N ASP A 198 16.43 -3.99 5.81
CA ASP A 198 17.61 -3.16 5.68
C ASP A 198 18.26 -2.99 7.08
N PRO A 199 19.60 -3.18 7.23
CA PRO A 199 20.27 -2.96 8.51
C PRO A 199 20.11 -1.56 9.10
N ALA A 200 19.83 -0.56 8.28
CA ALA A 200 19.63 0.83 8.70
C ALA A 200 18.17 1.12 9.12
N MET A 201 17.22 0.19 8.85
CA MET A 201 15.79 0.36 9.11
C MET A 201 15.33 -0.55 10.25
N PRO A 202 14.29 -0.21 11.01
CA PRO A 202 13.70 -1.12 12.01
C PRO A 202 13.11 -2.37 11.33
N PRO A 203 12.89 -3.47 12.09
CA PRO A 203 12.29 -4.69 11.56
C PRO A 203 10.89 -4.42 11.01
N ALA A 204 10.64 -4.85 9.77
CA ALA A 204 9.31 -4.77 9.16
C ALA A 204 8.50 -6.04 9.42
N CYS A 205 7.19 -5.91 9.54
CA CYS A 205 6.28 -7.00 9.85
C CYS A 205 5.19 -7.13 8.78
N ALA A 206 4.95 -8.35 8.29
CA ALA A 206 3.77 -8.68 7.50
C ALA A 206 2.95 -9.76 8.20
N GLU A 207 1.65 -9.59 8.22
CA GLU A 207 0.71 -10.61 8.68
C GLU A 207 0.47 -11.63 7.55
N VAL A 208 0.45 -12.91 7.90
CA VAL A 208 0.15 -14.01 6.97
C VAL A 208 -0.97 -14.83 7.59
N GLU A 209 -2.08 -14.96 6.88
CA GLU A 209 -3.24 -15.75 7.28
C GLU A 209 -3.64 -16.67 6.13
N PHE A 210 -3.85 -17.94 6.39
CA PHE A 210 -4.42 -18.84 5.41
C PHE A 210 -5.38 -19.84 6.05
N ARG A 211 -6.33 -20.29 5.27
CA ARG A 211 -7.33 -21.28 5.67
C ARG A 211 -8.02 -21.91 4.46
N ARG A 212 -8.74 -22.99 4.70
CA ARG A 212 -9.71 -23.51 3.73
C ARG A 212 -11.09 -22.96 4.05
N LEU A 213 -11.78 -22.47 3.02
CA LEU A 213 -13.18 -22.09 3.10
C LEU A 213 -14.08 -23.34 3.02
N ALA A 214 -15.40 -23.16 3.28
CA ALA A 214 -16.35 -24.26 3.38
C ALA A 214 -16.41 -25.14 2.11
N ASP A 215 -16.21 -24.54 0.94
CA ASP A 215 -16.26 -25.23 -0.36
C ASP A 215 -14.89 -25.79 -0.82
N GLY A 216 -13.93 -25.91 0.12
CA GLY A 216 -12.58 -26.41 -0.17
C GLY A 216 -11.64 -25.41 -0.82
N ILE A 217 -12.11 -24.21 -1.16
CA ILE A 217 -11.33 -23.11 -1.73
C ILE A 217 -10.26 -22.68 -0.72
N GLY A 218 -9.01 -22.55 -1.17
CA GLY A 218 -7.94 -21.97 -0.39
C GLY A 218 -8.13 -20.46 -0.24
N TYR A 219 -7.88 -19.92 0.94
CA TYR A 219 -7.81 -18.48 1.18
C TYR A 219 -6.46 -18.15 1.78
N LEU A 220 -5.77 -17.20 1.17
CA LEU A 220 -4.47 -16.69 1.60
C LEU A 220 -4.52 -15.16 1.62
N ARG A 221 -4.17 -14.56 2.76
CA ARG A 221 -4.01 -13.11 2.93
C ARG A 221 -2.63 -12.82 3.49
N PHE A 222 -1.97 -11.81 2.95
CA PHE A 222 -0.74 -11.26 3.53
C PHE A 222 -0.67 -9.75 3.33
N SER A 223 -0.13 -9.04 4.32
CA SER A 223 -0.21 -7.59 4.39
C SER A 223 0.98 -6.84 3.76
N GLY A 224 1.92 -7.54 3.13
CA GLY A 224 3.07 -6.94 2.44
C GLY A 224 3.95 -7.97 1.75
N PHE A 225 4.58 -7.58 0.65
CA PHE A 225 5.57 -8.38 -0.08
C PHE A 225 6.96 -8.18 0.56
N LEU A 226 7.13 -8.69 1.78
CA LEU A 226 8.33 -8.48 2.61
C LEU A 226 9.10 -9.80 2.77
N GLU A 227 10.44 -9.72 2.70
CA GLU A 227 11.35 -10.88 2.80
C GLU A 227 11.08 -11.75 4.04
N PRO A 228 10.86 -11.19 5.24
CA PRO A 228 10.58 -12.01 6.43
C PRO A 228 9.34 -12.91 6.29
N ALA A 229 8.36 -12.49 5.51
CA ALA A 229 7.11 -13.24 5.33
C ALA A 229 7.13 -14.22 4.15
N LEU A 230 8.14 -14.17 3.27
CA LEU A 230 8.17 -14.96 2.03
C LEU A 230 8.00 -16.46 2.28
N ASP A 231 8.80 -17.02 3.18
CA ASP A 231 8.73 -18.46 3.49
C ASP A 231 7.35 -18.87 4.03
N SER A 232 6.72 -18.02 4.83
CA SER A 232 5.38 -18.28 5.37
C SER A 232 4.30 -18.23 4.28
N VAL A 233 4.41 -17.28 3.33
CA VAL A 233 3.49 -17.21 2.18
C VAL A 233 3.65 -18.41 1.25
N LEU A 234 4.90 -18.81 0.94
CA LEU A 234 5.15 -19.99 0.11
C LEU A 234 4.68 -21.28 0.79
N ALA A 235 4.92 -21.43 2.09
CA ALA A 235 4.41 -22.58 2.87
C ALA A 235 2.87 -22.62 2.89
N ALA A 236 2.20 -21.46 2.99
CA ALA A 236 0.74 -21.39 2.91
C ALA A 236 0.21 -21.84 1.54
N ILE A 237 0.89 -21.47 0.44
CA ILE A 237 0.54 -21.96 -0.90
C ILE A 237 0.73 -23.48 -0.99
N ASP A 238 1.81 -24.02 -0.39
CA ASP A 238 2.06 -25.45 -0.36
C ASP A 238 1.01 -26.23 0.46
N GLU A 239 0.59 -25.70 1.61
CA GLU A 239 -0.49 -26.28 2.44
C GLU A 239 -1.86 -26.24 1.74
N LEU A 240 -2.06 -25.29 0.83
CA LEU A 240 -3.27 -25.15 0.02
C LEU A 240 -3.13 -25.77 -1.38
N HIS A 241 -2.04 -26.52 -1.65
CA HIS A 241 -1.69 -26.98 -2.98
C HIS A 241 -2.77 -27.86 -3.64
N ASP A 242 -3.48 -28.66 -2.87
CA ASP A 242 -4.57 -29.53 -3.32
C ASP A 242 -5.96 -28.85 -3.37
N ALA A 243 -6.06 -27.57 -3.00
CA ALA A 243 -7.29 -26.82 -3.16
C ALA A 243 -7.60 -26.62 -4.66
N PRO A 244 -8.85 -26.81 -5.10
CA PRO A 244 -9.23 -26.65 -6.52
C PRO A 244 -9.06 -25.22 -7.00
N ALA A 245 -9.26 -24.26 -6.10
CA ALA A 245 -9.08 -22.84 -6.35
C ALA A 245 -8.49 -22.13 -5.12
N MET A 246 -7.88 -20.95 -5.34
CA MET A 246 -7.32 -20.12 -4.26
C MET A 246 -7.74 -18.65 -4.44
N ILE A 247 -8.17 -18.04 -3.35
CA ILE A 247 -8.37 -16.61 -3.24
C ILE A 247 -7.15 -16.02 -2.53
N ILE A 248 -6.45 -15.10 -3.18
CA ILE A 248 -5.35 -14.33 -2.61
C ILE A 248 -5.88 -12.93 -2.27
N ASP A 249 -5.95 -12.59 -1.00
CA ASP A 249 -6.49 -11.31 -0.53
C ASP A 249 -5.35 -10.32 -0.30
N LEU A 250 -5.20 -9.37 -1.23
CA LEU A 250 -4.24 -8.28 -1.20
C LEU A 250 -4.87 -6.94 -0.78
N ARG A 251 -6.10 -6.94 -0.32
CA ARG A 251 -6.74 -5.71 0.17
C ARG A 251 -5.97 -5.13 1.35
N GLY A 252 -5.60 -3.85 1.24
CA GLY A 252 -4.78 -3.18 2.23
C GLY A 252 -3.29 -3.60 2.22
N ASN A 253 -2.81 -4.23 1.17
CA ASN A 253 -1.40 -4.56 1.00
C ASN A 253 -0.68 -3.45 0.22
N PRO A 254 0.17 -2.62 0.87
CA PRO A 254 0.82 -1.47 0.23
C PRO A 254 2.01 -1.85 -0.68
N GLY A 255 2.20 -3.14 -0.92
CA GLY A 255 3.29 -3.59 -1.76
C GLY A 255 4.49 -4.16 -1.00
N GLY A 256 5.69 -3.85 -1.47
CA GLY A 256 6.96 -4.35 -0.93
C GLY A 256 7.98 -4.61 -2.03
N THR A 257 8.78 -5.66 -1.89
CA THR A 257 9.98 -5.84 -2.70
C THR A 257 9.77 -6.72 -3.95
N PHE A 258 10.56 -6.45 -4.98
CA PHE A 258 10.53 -7.20 -6.24
C PHE A 258 10.86 -8.69 -6.06
N PRO A 259 11.89 -9.11 -5.31
CA PRO A 259 12.22 -10.53 -5.16
C PRO A 259 11.06 -11.34 -4.57
N VAL A 260 10.35 -10.80 -3.57
CA VAL A 260 9.26 -11.48 -2.89
C VAL A 260 8.07 -11.68 -3.83
N ARG A 261 7.60 -10.62 -4.51
CA ARG A 261 6.47 -10.76 -5.44
C ARG A 261 6.79 -11.67 -6.62
N LYS A 262 8.05 -11.62 -7.14
CA LYS A 262 8.50 -12.50 -8.20
C LYS A 262 8.48 -13.97 -7.77
N ALA A 263 8.95 -14.28 -6.56
CA ALA A 263 8.97 -15.64 -6.04
C ALA A 263 7.55 -16.20 -5.89
N ILE A 264 6.62 -15.41 -5.32
CA ILE A 264 5.21 -15.80 -5.15
C ILE A 264 4.55 -15.99 -6.53
N ALA A 265 4.73 -15.05 -7.48
CA ALA A 265 4.19 -15.19 -8.83
C ALA A 265 4.75 -16.41 -9.56
N SER A 266 6.05 -16.72 -9.37
CA SER A 266 6.69 -17.91 -9.94
C SER A 266 6.03 -19.19 -9.43
N LYS A 267 5.66 -19.25 -8.15
CA LYS A 267 4.94 -20.39 -7.53
C LYS A 267 3.55 -20.61 -8.14
N LEU A 268 2.94 -19.55 -8.69
CA LEU A 268 1.62 -19.63 -9.32
C LEU A 268 1.68 -19.93 -10.83
N VAL A 269 2.80 -19.61 -11.50
CA VAL A 269 2.94 -19.75 -12.96
C VAL A 269 3.85 -20.91 -13.39
N GLY A 270 4.93 -21.13 -12.68
CA GLY A 270 5.80 -22.32 -12.78
C GLY A 270 6.73 -22.40 -13.97
N LYS A 271 6.69 -21.46 -14.87
CA LYS A 271 7.54 -21.44 -16.07
C LYS A 271 7.95 -20.02 -16.41
N PRO A 272 9.10 -19.84 -17.11
CA PRO A 272 9.51 -18.53 -17.55
C PRO A 272 8.44 -17.86 -18.41
N LYS A 273 7.95 -16.72 -17.94
CA LYS A 273 7.00 -15.84 -18.60
C LYS A 273 7.44 -14.41 -18.34
N PRO A 274 7.24 -13.48 -19.28
CA PRO A 274 7.37 -12.06 -18.96
C PRO A 274 6.54 -11.73 -17.71
N PHE A 275 7.13 -10.95 -16.80
CA PHE A 275 6.45 -10.64 -15.54
C PHE A 275 6.15 -9.15 -15.42
N ILE A 276 7.18 -8.31 -15.38
CA ILE A 276 7.06 -6.85 -15.38
C ILE A 276 8.03 -6.27 -16.39
N ARG A 277 7.62 -5.21 -17.05
CA ARG A 277 8.46 -4.38 -17.90
C ARG A 277 8.69 -3.06 -17.18
N TYR A 278 9.94 -2.61 -17.16
CA TYR A 278 10.33 -1.33 -16.57
C TYR A 278 10.81 -0.37 -17.65
N GLN A 279 10.12 0.74 -17.81
CA GLN A 279 10.67 1.86 -18.57
C GLN A 279 11.62 2.61 -17.65
N LEU A 280 12.90 2.42 -17.87
CA LEU A 280 13.99 3.12 -17.19
C LEU A 280 14.49 4.28 -18.07
N ARG A 281 15.31 5.16 -17.48
CA ARG A 281 15.98 6.23 -18.24
C ARG A 281 16.86 5.68 -19.37
N THR A 282 17.40 4.48 -19.20
CA THR A 282 18.25 3.76 -20.18
C THR A 282 17.48 3.01 -21.26
N GLY A 283 16.16 2.87 -21.12
CA GLY A 283 15.30 2.12 -22.03
C GLY A 283 14.40 1.11 -21.32
N LEU A 284 13.72 0.28 -22.11
CA LEU A 284 12.78 -0.72 -21.60
C LEU A 284 13.53 -1.99 -21.20
N GLU A 285 13.31 -2.45 -19.97
CA GLU A 285 13.80 -3.72 -19.45
C GLU A 285 12.64 -4.66 -19.15
N GLU A 286 12.78 -5.95 -19.49
CA GLU A 286 11.81 -6.99 -19.16
C GLU A 286 12.34 -7.92 -18.08
N THR A 287 11.51 -8.24 -17.12
CA THR A 287 11.78 -9.28 -16.12
C THR A 287 10.99 -10.54 -16.45
N TYR A 288 11.46 -11.68 -15.96
CA TYR A 288 10.84 -12.97 -16.19
C TYR A 288 10.65 -13.71 -14.88
N LEU A 289 9.56 -14.47 -14.81
CA LEU A 289 9.33 -15.42 -13.71
C LEU A 289 10.33 -16.56 -13.77
N ASP A 290 10.66 -17.10 -12.60
CA ASP A 290 11.58 -18.22 -12.49
C ASP A 290 10.84 -19.55 -12.68
N PRO A 291 11.49 -20.56 -13.30
CA PRO A 291 10.94 -21.92 -13.28
C PRO A 291 11.03 -22.49 -11.86
N VAL A 292 9.92 -22.95 -11.32
CA VAL A 292 9.87 -23.57 -9.99
C VAL A 292 9.17 -24.92 -10.08
N PRO A 293 9.57 -25.91 -9.28
CA PRO A 293 8.81 -27.15 -9.12
C PRO A 293 7.53 -26.90 -8.31
N ASP A 294 6.62 -27.86 -8.31
CA ASP A 294 5.43 -27.89 -7.45
C ASP A 294 4.58 -26.60 -7.51
N VAL A 295 4.21 -26.24 -8.74
CA VAL A 295 3.40 -25.08 -9.04
C VAL A 295 1.96 -25.28 -8.58
N TYR A 296 1.37 -24.27 -7.96
CA TYR A 296 -0.06 -24.27 -7.71
C TYR A 296 -0.82 -24.16 -9.04
N ALA A 297 -1.56 -25.22 -9.39
CA ALA A 297 -2.23 -25.36 -10.67
C ALA A 297 -3.72 -24.97 -10.66
N GLY A 298 -4.34 -24.84 -9.47
CA GLY A 298 -5.74 -24.45 -9.30
C GLY A 298 -6.04 -23.05 -9.81
N GLU A 299 -7.32 -22.75 -9.95
CA GLU A 299 -7.77 -21.39 -10.33
C GLU A 299 -7.39 -20.36 -9.26
N VAL A 300 -7.05 -19.13 -9.66
CA VAL A 300 -6.64 -18.07 -8.73
C VAL A 300 -7.53 -16.84 -8.94
N VAL A 301 -8.11 -16.38 -7.84
CA VAL A 301 -8.75 -15.06 -7.75
C VAL A 301 -7.92 -14.19 -6.82
N ILE A 302 -7.73 -12.91 -7.17
CA ILE A 302 -7.06 -11.93 -6.32
C ILE A 302 -8.05 -10.86 -5.92
N LEU A 303 -8.17 -10.62 -4.60
CA LEU A 303 -8.94 -9.50 -4.06
C LEU A 303 -8.05 -8.28 -3.95
N VAL A 304 -8.52 -7.15 -4.45
CA VAL A 304 -7.82 -5.84 -4.40
C VAL A 304 -8.76 -4.73 -3.96
N ASP A 305 -8.16 -3.64 -3.46
CA ASP A 305 -8.87 -2.42 -3.10
C ASP A 305 -7.99 -1.17 -3.32
N GLU A 306 -8.48 -0.01 -2.87
CA GLU A 306 -7.80 1.29 -2.95
C GLU A 306 -6.50 1.39 -2.14
N LEU A 307 -6.19 0.39 -1.31
CA LEU A 307 -4.96 0.26 -0.53
C LEU A 307 -4.05 -0.87 -1.04
N SER A 308 -4.37 -1.47 -2.19
CA SER A 308 -3.52 -2.44 -2.87
C SER A 308 -2.56 -1.71 -3.80
N GLU A 309 -1.36 -1.36 -3.30
CA GLU A 309 -0.45 -0.43 -3.99
C GLU A 309 0.85 -1.08 -4.46
N SER A 310 1.55 -0.41 -5.38
CA SER A 310 2.94 -0.71 -5.77
C SER A 310 3.12 -2.19 -6.18
N SER A 311 3.91 -2.97 -5.44
CA SER A 311 4.13 -4.40 -5.72
C SER A 311 2.85 -5.22 -5.78
N SER A 312 1.78 -4.82 -5.07
CA SER A 312 0.46 -5.46 -5.19
C SER A 312 -0.16 -5.22 -6.55
N GLU A 313 -0.02 -4.02 -7.11
CA GLU A 313 -0.51 -3.68 -8.45
C GLU A 313 0.28 -4.39 -9.53
N GLU A 314 1.62 -4.40 -9.41
CA GLU A 314 2.50 -5.09 -10.36
C GLU A 314 2.23 -6.61 -10.37
N PHE A 315 2.09 -7.22 -9.19
CA PHE A 315 1.76 -8.64 -9.05
C PHE A 315 0.40 -8.96 -9.67
N THR A 316 -0.61 -8.21 -9.29
CA THR A 316 -2.00 -8.42 -9.72
C THR A 316 -2.16 -8.15 -11.21
N GLY A 317 -1.69 -7.00 -11.70
CA GLY A 317 -1.78 -6.63 -13.12
C GLY A 317 -1.01 -7.58 -14.03
N SER A 318 0.14 -8.11 -13.58
CA SER A 318 0.90 -9.10 -14.33
C SER A 318 0.18 -10.43 -14.41
N LEU A 319 -0.35 -10.95 -13.31
CA LEU A 319 -1.09 -12.22 -13.30
C LEU A 319 -2.40 -12.13 -14.09
N GLN A 320 -3.08 -10.97 -14.04
CA GLN A 320 -4.23 -10.66 -14.89
C GLN A 320 -3.84 -10.68 -16.38
N SER A 321 -2.78 -9.96 -16.76
CA SER A 321 -2.26 -9.91 -18.14
C SER A 321 -1.86 -11.28 -18.67
N LEU A 322 -1.35 -12.16 -17.82
CA LEU A 322 -0.99 -13.54 -18.18
C LEU A 322 -2.19 -14.49 -18.24
N GLY A 323 -3.39 -14.04 -17.89
CA GLY A 323 -4.59 -14.87 -17.76
C GLY A 323 -4.46 -15.92 -16.65
N ARG A 324 -3.65 -15.64 -15.61
CA ARG A 324 -3.42 -16.55 -14.49
C ARG A 324 -4.35 -16.31 -13.31
N ALA A 325 -4.82 -15.10 -13.14
CA ALA A 325 -5.73 -14.75 -12.07
C ALA A 325 -6.87 -13.86 -12.58
N THR A 326 -8.06 -14.06 -12.00
CA THR A 326 -9.21 -13.15 -12.11
C THR A 326 -9.18 -12.18 -10.94
N ILE A 327 -9.39 -10.90 -11.20
CA ILE A 327 -9.28 -9.85 -10.21
C ILE A 327 -10.68 -9.40 -9.78
N VAL A 328 -10.90 -9.36 -8.46
CA VAL A 328 -12.18 -8.97 -7.86
C VAL A 328 -11.95 -7.87 -6.82
N GLY A 329 -12.82 -6.87 -6.78
CA GLY A 329 -12.76 -5.80 -5.79
C GLY A 329 -12.97 -4.42 -6.37
N SER A 330 -12.29 -3.39 -5.83
CA SER A 330 -12.28 -2.03 -6.37
C SER A 330 -10.95 -1.75 -7.10
N GLN A 331 -10.98 -0.79 -8.03
CA GLN A 331 -9.78 -0.39 -8.77
C GLN A 331 -8.69 0.12 -7.83
N THR A 332 -7.46 -0.32 -8.06
CA THR A 332 -6.30 0.09 -7.25
C THR A 332 -5.86 1.53 -7.56
N PRO A 333 -5.08 2.19 -6.69
CA PRO A 333 -4.81 3.63 -6.81
C PRO A 333 -3.96 4.03 -8.02
N GLY A 334 -3.15 3.13 -8.57
CA GLY A 334 -2.19 3.47 -9.61
C GLY A 334 -0.94 4.16 -9.04
N SER A 335 -0.50 3.73 -7.89
CA SER A 335 0.70 4.19 -7.20
C SER A 335 1.81 3.16 -7.40
N CYS A 336 2.46 3.17 -8.57
CA CYS A 336 3.18 2.01 -9.07
C CYS A 336 4.51 2.34 -9.79
N LEU A 337 5.21 3.39 -9.34
CA LEU A 337 6.56 3.67 -9.83
C LEU A 337 7.63 2.88 -9.05
N VAL A 338 8.68 2.52 -9.73
CA VAL A 338 9.87 1.91 -9.10
C VAL A 338 10.72 3.02 -8.52
N MET A 339 10.84 3.03 -7.20
CA MET A 339 11.55 4.08 -6.48
C MET A 339 12.95 3.65 -6.05
N ASN A 340 13.80 4.65 -5.83
CA ASN A 340 15.05 4.55 -5.10
C ASN A 340 15.08 5.60 -4.00
N THR A 341 15.97 5.41 -3.03
CA THR A 341 16.19 6.36 -1.95
C THR A 341 17.61 6.90 -2.03
N GLU A 342 17.80 8.16 -1.65
CA GLU A 342 19.11 8.79 -1.56
C GLU A 342 19.20 9.61 -0.28
N LEU A 343 20.29 9.40 0.47
CA LEU A 343 20.56 10.16 1.69
C LEU A 343 20.99 11.57 1.29
N LEU A 344 20.29 12.55 1.80
CA LEU A 344 20.53 13.98 1.60
C LEU A 344 21.46 14.52 2.70
N PRO A 345 22.02 15.74 2.54
CA PRO A 345 22.64 16.45 3.66
C PRO A 345 21.73 16.50 4.89
N ASN A 346 22.32 16.40 6.09
CA ASN A 346 21.63 16.36 7.40
C ASN A 346 20.72 15.12 7.62
N ASP A 347 21.13 13.98 7.02
CA ASP A 347 20.43 12.70 7.18
C ASP A 347 18.96 12.69 6.73
N ALA A 348 18.55 13.68 5.94
CA ALA A 348 17.26 13.70 5.29
C ALA A 348 17.23 12.68 4.13
N LEU A 349 16.06 12.23 3.74
CA LEU A 349 15.88 11.20 2.74
C LEU A 349 15.13 11.74 1.51
N LEU A 350 15.68 11.54 0.31
CA LEU A 350 14.95 11.70 -0.94
C LEU A 350 14.47 10.34 -1.41
N VAL A 351 13.18 10.22 -1.66
CA VAL A 351 12.56 9.13 -2.43
C VAL A 351 12.28 9.66 -3.82
N TYR A 352 12.70 8.95 -4.86
CA TYR A 352 12.47 9.36 -6.24
C TYR A 352 12.28 8.16 -7.18
N PRO A 353 11.41 8.29 -8.21
CA PRO A 353 11.18 7.21 -9.16
C PRO A 353 12.32 7.14 -10.20
N TYR A 354 12.86 5.93 -10.38
CA TYR A 354 13.87 5.64 -11.41
C TYR A 354 13.34 4.73 -12.53
N GLY A 355 12.08 4.27 -12.41
CA GLY A 355 11.45 3.42 -13.41
C GLY A 355 9.93 3.46 -13.35
N GLN A 356 9.28 3.23 -14.50
CA GLN A 356 7.83 3.09 -14.62
C GLN A 356 7.46 1.66 -14.96
N SER A 357 6.58 1.08 -14.14
CA SER A 357 6.12 -0.30 -14.27
C SER A 357 5.05 -0.46 -15.35
N GLN A 358 5.20 -1.51 -16.16
CA GLN A 358 4.20 -1.95 -17.13
C GLN A 358 3.96 -3.45 -16.98
N THR A 359 2.72 -3.86 -17.17
CA THR A 359 2.36 -5.28 -17.24
C THR A 359 3.02 -5.97 -18.47
N PRO A 360 3.04 -7.32 -18.56
CA PRO A 360 3.57 -8.03 -19.72
C PRO A 360 2.97 -7.60 -21.07
N ASP A 361 1.70 -7.21 -21.10
CA ASP A 361 1.02 -6.70 -22.29
C ASP A 361 1.23 -5.20 -22.56
N GLY A 362 2.02 -4.52 -21.71
CA GLY A 362 2.44 -3.13 -21.88
C GLY A 362 1.49 -2.08 -21.29
N ARG A 363 0.51 -2.47 -20.46
CA ARG A 363 -0.31 -1.50 -19.74
C ARG A 363 0.53 -0.79 -18.67
N ILE A 364 0.49 0.53 -18.66
CA ILE A 364 1.11 1.36 -17.63
C ILE A 364 0.21 1.32 -16.40
N LEU A 365 0.78 0.99 -15.23
CA LEU A 365 0.07 0.92 -13.97
C LEU A 365 0.01 2.29 -13.27
N GLU A 366 1.08 3.07 -13.34
CA GLU A 366 1.12 4.42 -12.74
C GLU A 366 -0.04 5.30 -13.24
N GLY A 367 -0.77 5.90 -12.32
CA GLY A 367 -1.95 6.72 -12.57
C GLY A 367 -3.20 5.95 -13.03
N ASN A 368 -3.07 4.68 -13.45
CA ASN A 368 -4.17 3.87 -13.96
C ASN A 368 -4.63 2.80 -12.98
N GLY A 369 -3.71 2.22 -12.22
CA GLY A 369 -3.99 1.09 -11.34
C GLY A 369 -4.38 -0.19 -12.09
N VAL A 370 -4.81 -1.18 -11.33
CA VAL A 370 -5.40 -2.42 -11.84
C VAL A 370 -6.92 -2.30 -11.81
N ILE A 371 -7.55 -2.46 -12.96
CA ILE A 371 -9.01 -2.51 -13.08
C ILE A 371 -9.44 -3.95 -12.82
N PRO A 372 -10.30 -4.22 -11.82
CA PRO A 372 -10.81 -5.56 -11.55
C PRO A 372 -11.60 -6.13 -12.75
N ASP A 373 -11.53 -7.46 -12.94
CA ASP A 373 -12.39 -8.16 -13.89
C ASP A 373 -13.84 -8.20 -13.39
N ILE A 374 -14.01 -8.21 -12.06
CA ILE A 374 -15.30 -8.18 -11.36
C ILE A 374 -15.25 -7.05 -10.33
N GLU A 375 -15.85 -5.92 -10.66
CA GLU A 375 -15.90 -4.77 -9.76
C GLU A 375 -16.99 -4.97 -8.70
N VAL A 376 -16.58 -4.90 -7.43
CA VAL A 376 -17.46 -5.03 -6.26
C VAL A 376 -16.97 -4.11 -5.16
N PHE A 377 -17.88 -3.29 -4.64
CA PHE A 377 -17.60 -2.42 -3.50
C PHE A 377 -18.08 -3.05 -2.19
N LEU A 378 -17.40 -2.74 -1.09
CA LEU A 378 -17.89 -3.08 0.23
C LEU A 378 -19.13 -2.26 0.56
N ASP A 379 -20.03 -2.84 1.33
CA ASP A 379 -21.26 -2.20 1.79
C ASP A 379 -21.40 -2.37 3.31
N ARG A 380 -21.62 -1.27 4.01
CA ARG A 380 -21.70 -1.24 5.47
C ARG A 380 -22.81 -2.16 6.00
N GLN A 381 -23.98 -2.17 5.36
CA GLN A 381 -25.11 -2.98 5.82
C GLN A 381 -24.85 -4.48 5.66
N GLN A 382 -24.13 -4.86 4.60
CA GLN A 382 -23.72 -6.25 4.41
C GLN A 382 -22.65 -6.65 5.45
N LEU A 383 -21.70 -5.76 5.74
CA LEU A 383 -20.69 -5.99 6.79
C LEU A 383 -21.33 -6.18 8.17
N LEU A 384 -22.35 -5.39 8.52
CA LEU A 384 -23.16 -5.57 9.75
C LEU A 384 -23.86 -6.93 9.82
N GLN A 385 -24.16 -7.55 8.67
CA GLN A 385 -24.72 -8.89 8.56
C GLN A 385 -23.65 -9.99 8.53
N GLY A 386 -22.37 -9.62 8.67
CA GLY A 386 -21.24 -10.55 8.59
C GLY A 386 -20.88 -10.99 7.18
N MET A 387 -21.29 -10.22 6.16
CA MET A 387 -21.05 -10.53 4.76
C MET A 387 -19.99 -9.57 4.17
N ASP A 388 -18.88 -10.10 3.72
CA ASP A 388 -17.90 -9.43 2.87
C ASP A 388 -18.30 -9.64 1.40
N ALA A 389 -18.83 -8.59 0.76
CA ALA A 389 -19.34 -8.65 -0.60
C ALA A 389 -18.28 -9.04 -1.63
N GLN A 390 -17.04 -8.54 -1.47
CA GLN A 390 -15.93 -8.83 -2.39
C GLN A 390 -15.48 -10.29 -2.26
N LEU A 391 -15.31 -10.78 -1.03
CA LEU A 391 -14.97 -12.18 -0.78
C LEU A 391 -16.10 -13.11 -1.28
N ARG A 392 -17.35 -12.72 -1.07
CA ARG A 392 -18.51 -13.48 -1.56
C ARG A 392 -18.52 -13.57 -3.07
N ALA A 393 -18.30 -12.46 -3.78
CA ALA A 393 -18.23 -12.43 -5.24
C ALA A 393 -17.11 -13.33 -5.80
N ALA A 394 -15.93 -13.34 -5.14
CA ALA A 394 -14.84 -14.24 -5.51
C ALA A 394 -15.21 -15.72 -5.36
N ILE A 395 -15.87 -16.08 -4.27
CA ILE A 395 -16.36 -17.45 -4.04
C ILE A 395 -17.40 -17.83 -5.07
N ASP A 396 -18.39 -16.98 -5.32
CA ASP A 396 -19.46 -17.26 -6.30
C ASP A 396 -18.90 -17.44 -7.71
N TYR A 397 -17.93 -16.60 -8.13
CA TYR A 397 -17.24 -16.76 -9.40
C TYR A 397 -16.56 -18.14 -9.52
N LEU A 398 -15.80 -18.55 -8.51
CA LEU A 398 -15.10 -19.83 -8.53
C LEU A 398 -16.05 -21.03 -8.57
N LEU A 399 -17.18 -20.96 -7.85
CA LEU A 399 -18.20 -22.03 -7.86
C LEU A 399 -19.00 -22.10 -9.17
N GLU A 400 -19.05 -21.03 -9.95
CA GLU A 400 -19.69 -21.02 -11.28
C GLU A 400 -18.77 -21.57 -12.37
N THR A 401 -17.46 -21.36 -12.26
CA THR A 401 -16.46 -21.84 -13.23
C THR A 401 -16.13 -23.34 -13.09
N GLU A 402 -16.42 -23.96 -11.95
CA GLU A 402 -16.29 -25.41 -11.75
C GLU A 402 -17.43 -26.25 -12.39
N LYS A 403 -18.47 -25.64 -12.96
CA LYS A 403 -19.61 -26.31 -13.62
C LYS A 403 -19.38 -26.43 -15.12
#